data_695b76c5803110a8789ff87b1128753a
#
_entry.id   695b76c5803110a8789ff87b1128753a
#
_cell.length_a   1.000
_cell.length_b   1.000
_cell.length_c   1.000
_cell.angle_alpha   90.00
_cell.angle_beta   90.00
_cell.angle_gamma   90.00
#
_symmetry.space_group_name_H-M   'P 1'
#
loop_
_entity.id
_entity.type
_entity.pdbx_description
1 polymer ?
#
loop_
_entity_poly.entity_id
_entity_poly.type
_entity_poly.pdbx_seq_one_letter_code
_entity_poly.pdbx_strand_id
1 'polypeptide(L)'
;MSANPPLFDLQSHSVHSDGALSPREVVAGGAAAGVELLALSDHDTVAGVEEAIRAASEYGIRVVSAVEISSVDPRGQDLHILGYGVDHHDPAFQGRLQGYRADRDRRAWAMVDALRELGFALDDEGLRRREAEDKSIGRPHIAEAVVTHPGNAVRLANQGRTEMSSFLKGYLIEGKPAFRPREGPTGAEAIEAIHEAGGLAIWAHPFWDVPGSADVLETIDRFRTFGIDGIEGFYVTHTRIQTNLLVDRCAELGVLCTGSSDFHGPHHRAFNRFRAFSTFGREPTLGPIE
;
A
#
# COMPACT_ATOMS: atom_id res chain seq x y z
N MET A 1 3.54 31.61 3.03
CA MET A 1 3.14 31.37 1.63
C MET A 1 2.83 29.90 1.56
N SER A 2 1.63 29.53 1.16
CA SER A 2 1.28 28.11 0.90
C SER A 2 2.09 27.67 -0.33
N ALA A 3 3.04 26.78 -0.16
CA ALA A 3 3.70 26.15 -1.30
C ALA A 3 2.62 25.47 -2.13
N ASN A 4 2.69 25.58 -3.46
CA ASN A 4 1.78 24.81 -4.31
C ASN A 4 1.94 23.32 -3.96
N PRO A 5 0.84 22.56 -3.93
CA PRO A 5 0.94 21.13 -3.71
C PRO A 5 1.78 20.50 -4.82
N PRO A 6 2.56 19.45 -4.52
CA PRO A 6 3.43 18.81 -5.51
C PRO A 6 2.60 18.31 -6.70
N LEU A 7 3.21 18.31 -7.91
CA LEU A 7 2.56 17.88 -9.15
C LEU A 7 2.67 16.37 -9.39
N PHE A 8 3.09 15.63 -8.39
CA PHE A 8 3.20 14.17 -8.45
C PHE A 8 2.40 13.50 -7.33
N ASP A 9 2.08 12.23 -7.55
CA ASP A 9 1.50 11.32 -6.55
C ASP A 9 1.95 9.89 -6.87
N LEU A 10 2.85 9.35 -6.06
CA LEU A 10 3.61 8.15 -6.40
C LEU A 10 3.10 6.87 -5.72
N GLN A 11 1.89 6.89 -5.16
CA GLN A 11 1.23 5.69 -4.67
C GLN A 11 -0.29 5.84 -4.80
N SER A 12 -0.87 4.92 -5.56
CA SER A 12 -2.31 4.81 -5.74
C SER A 12 -2.72 3.38 -6.04
N HIS A 13 -3.93 3.01 -5.66
CA HIS A 13 -4.46 1.66 -5.74
C HIS A 13 -5.70 1.58 -6.60
N SER A 14 -5.84 0.47 -7.33
CA SER A 14 -7.00 0.18 -8.17
C SER A 14 -7.76 -1.05 -7.68
N VAL A 15 -8.80 -1.43 -8.43
CA VAL A 15 -9.57 -2.66 -8.18
C VAL A 15 -8.75 -3.95 -8.29
N HIS A 16 -7.50 -3.88 -8.80
CA HIS A 16 -6.60 -5.03 -8.83
C HIS A 16 -6.03 -5.37 -7.45
N SER A 17 -6.04 -4.40 -6.50
CA SER A 17 -5.74 -4.66 -5.09
C SER A 17 -6.92 -4.28 -4.20
N ASP A 18 -6.85 -3.21 -3.47
CA ASP A 18 -7.87 -2.75 -2.52
C ASP A 18 -8.36 -1.32 -2.77
N GLY A 19 -8.02 -0.75 -3.92
CA GLY A 19 -8.62 0.46 -4.42
C GLY A 19 -10.04 0.24 -4.97
N ALA A 20 -10.80 1.33 -5.07
CA ALA A 20 -12.20 1.31 -5.49
C ALA A 20 -12.42 1.56 -6.99
N LEU A 21 -11.42 2.07 -7.70
CA LEU A 21 -11.53 2.51 -9.09
C LEU A 21 -10.71 1.61 -10.03
N SER A 22 -11.11 1.53 -11.31
CA SER A 22 -10.28 0.93 -12.35
C SER A 22 -8.98 1.73 -12.55
N PRO A 23 -7.91 1.14 -13.10
CA PRO A 23 -6.67 1.86 -13.39
C PRO A 23 -6.89 3.13 -14.22
N ARG A 24 -7.77 3.08 -15.21
CA ARG A 24 -8.15 4.23 -16.04
C ARG A 24 -8.82 5.34 -15.21
N GLU A 25 -9.72 4.99 -14.31
CA GLU A 25 -10.40 5.96 -13.43
C GLU A 25 -9.43 6.58 -12.42
N VAL A 26 -8.46 5.81 -11.92
CA VAL A 26 -7.37 6.33 -11.06
C VAL A 26 -6.57 7.39 -11.81
N VAL A 27 -6.14 7.10 -13.04
CA VAL A 27 -5.39 8.05 -13.89
C VAL A 27 -6.22 9.30 -14.19
N ALA A 28 -7.50 9.14 -14.56
CA ALA A 28 -8.42 10.25 -14.79
C ALA A 28 -8.59 11.14 -13.56
N GLY A 29 -8.74 10.52 -12.39
CA GLY A 29 -8.86 11.22 -11.10
C GLY A 29 -7.58 11.97 -10.73
N GLY A 30 -6.42 11.39 -10.94
CA GLY A 30 -5.12 12.03 -10.74
C GLY A 30 -4.94 13.25 -11.64
N ALA A 31 -5.21 13.10 -12.94
CA ALA A 31 -5.16 14.21 -13.91
C ALA A 31 -6.11 15.34 -13.53
N ALA A 32 -7.36 15.03 -13.18
CA ALA A 32 -8.35 16.01 -12.74
C ALA A 32 -7.92 16.73 -11.43
N ALA A 33 -7.13 16.08 -10.58
CA ALA A 33 -6.55 16.68 -9.38
C ALA A 33 -5.26 17.48 -9.65
N GLY A 34 -4.81 17.55 -10.92
CA GLY A 34 -3.60 18.26 -11.32
C GLY A 34 -2.30 17.49 -11.01
N VAL A 35 -2.35 16.17 -10.98
CA VAL A 35 -1.16 15.31 -10.96
C VAL A 35 -0.58 15.28 -12.38
N GLU A 36 0.73 15.50 -12.51
CA GLU A 36 1.47 15.40 -13.75
C GLU A 36 2.28 14.10 -13.83
N LEU A 37 2.70 13.57 -12.67
CA LEU A 37 3.42 12.31 -12.53
C LEU A 37 2.71 11.43 -11.51
N LEU A 38 2.17 10.29 -11.96
CA LEU A 38 1.42 9.33 -11.15
C LEU A 38 2.11 7.96 -11.15
N ALA A 39 2.01 7.22 -10.04
CA ALA A 39 2.28 5.79 -10.03
C ALA A 39 1.03 5.02 -9.59
N LEU A 40 0.68 3.97 -10.34
CA LEU A 40 -0.27 2.95 -9.92
C LEU A 40 0.52 1.81 -9.31
N SER A 41 0.36 1.61 -8.00
CA SER A 41 1.18 0.73 -7.18
C SER A 41 0.36 -0.32 -6.44
N ASP A 42 -0.50 -1.04 -7.15
CA ASP A 42 -1.36 -2.08 -6.56
C ASP A 42 -0.55 -3.08 -5.73
N HIS A 43 -1.12 -3.53 -4.62
CA HIS A 43 -0.47 -4.49 -3.73
C HIS A 43 -0.19 -5.83 -4.41
N ASP A 44 1.07 -6.21 -4.44
CA ASP A 44 1.60 -7.49 -4.92
C ASP A 44 1.16 -7.83 -6.36
N THR A 45 0.83 -6.82 -7.21
CA THR A 45 0.42 -7.02 -8.60
C THR A 45 0.75 -5.84 -9.50
N VAL A 46 1.08 -6.12 -10.75
CA VAL A 46 1.27 -5.13 -11.83
C VAL A 46 0.17 -5.21 -12.90
N ALA A 47 -0.91 -5.94 -12.63
CA ALA A 47 -1.96 -6.22 -13.62
C ALA A 47 -2.66 -4.95 -14.16
N GLY A 48 -2.74 -3.88 -13.35
CA GLY A 48 -3.34 -2.60 -13.73
C GLY A 48 -2.40 -1.64 -14.48
N VAL A 49 -1.09 -1.90 -14.46
CA VAL A 49 -0.06 -0.95 -14.91
C VAL A 49 -0.21 -0.62 -16.40
N GLU A 50 -0.37 -1.62 -17.25
CA GLU A 50 -0.51 -1.43 -18.70
C GLU A 50 -1.76 -0.60 -19.06
N GLU A 51 -2.88 -0.79 -18.35
CA GLU A 51 -4.09 0.04 -18.53
C GLU A 51 -3.84 1.47 -18.09
N ALA A 52 -3.17 1.67 -16.96
CA ALA A 52 -2.83 3.00 -16.45
C ALA A 52 -1.90 3.76 -17.39
N ILE A 53 -0.85 3.11 -17.92
CA ILE A 53 0.08 3.72 -18.90
C ILE A 53 -0.65 4.12 -20.18
N ARG A 54 -1.56 3.28 -20.69
CA ARG A 54 -2.37 3.63 -21.86
C ARG A 54 -3.31 4.81 -21.58
N ALA A 55 -3.96 4.82 -20.45
CA ALA A 55 -4.84 5.91 -20.04
C ALA A 55 -4.07 7.24 -19.86
N ALA A 56 -2.83 7.20 -19.41
CA ALA A 56 -2.00 8.39 -19.20
C ALA A 56 -1.93 9.28 -20.46
N SER A 57 -1.79 8.66 -21.64
CA SER A 57 -1.74 9.37 -22.91
C SER A 57 -3.02 10.14 -23.24
N GLU A 58 -4.18 9.65 -22.77
CA GLU A 58 -5.47 10.28 -23.01
C GLU A 58 -5.71 11.48 -22.09
N TYR A 59 -5.15 11.44 -20.88
CA TYR A 59 -5.32 12.49 -19.87
C TYR A 59 -4.13 13.45 -19.79
N GLY A 60 -3.07 13.24 -20.60
CA GLY A 60 -1.93 14.17 -20.69
C GLY A 60 -1.05 14.19 -19.44
N ILE A 61 -0.97 13.08 -18.69
CA ILE A 61 -0.07 12.92 -17.55
C ILE A 61 0.95 11.81 -17.82
N ARG A 62 1.97 11.71 -16.98
CA ARG A 62 2.89 10.57 -16.97
C ARG A 62 2.47 9.55 -15.91
N VAL A 63 2.56 8.27 -16.28
CA VAL A 63 2.41 7.15 -15.34
C VAL A 63 3.70 6.35 -15.32
N VAL A 64 4.25 6.14 -14.14
CA VAL A 64 5.39 5.26 -13.90
C VAL A 64 4.85 3.87 -13.57
N SER A 65 5.45 2.82 -14.18
CA SER A 65 5.16 1.46 -13.78
C SER A 65 5.55 1.25 -12.32
N ALA A 66 4.63 0.71 -11.51
CA ALA A 66 4.88 0.55 -10.09
C ALA A 66 4.16 -0.66 -9.50
N VAL A 67 4.56 -1.02 -8.29
CA VAL A 67 3.95 -2.04 -7.45
C VAL A 67 4.23 -1.70 -5.99
N GLU A 68 3.34 -2.07 -5.09
CA GLU A 68 3.62 -2.08 -3.66
C GLU A 68 3.73 -3.51 -3.16
N ILE A 69 4.96 -3.97 -2.88
CA ILE A 69 5.20 -5.30 -2.33
C ILE A 69 5.02 -5.26 -0.82
N SER A 70 4.10 -6.08 -0.34
CA SER A 70 3.91 -6.26 1.09
C SER A 70 4.94 -7.24 1.62
N SER A 71 5.81 -6.79 2.52
CA SER A 71 6.88 -7.57 3.12
C SER A 71 6.70 -7.77 4.63
N VAL A 72 7.47 -8.68 5.19
CA VAL A 72 7.46 -8.98 6.63
C VAL A 72 8.81 -8.62 7.23
N ASP A 73 8.78 -7.83 8.28
CA ASP A 73 9.94 -7.56 9.13
C ASP A 73 10.26 -8.77 10.01
N PRO A 74 11.53 -9.03 10.37
CA PRO A 74 11.89 -10.08 11.34
C PRO A 74 11.17 -10.00 12.69
N ARG A 75 10.64 -8.83 13.03
CA ARG A 75 9.80 -8.61 14.24
C ARG A 75 8.31 -8.95 14.01
N GLY A 76 7.95 -9.42 12.80
CA GLY A 76 6.58 -9.78 12.43
C GLY A 76 5.71 -8.62 11.98
N GLN A 77 6.27 -7.43 11.79
CA GLN A 77 5.53 -6.26 11.30
C GLN A 77 5.33 -6.35 9.78
N ASP A 78 4.13 -6.01 9.30
CA ASP A 78 3.89 -5.79 7.88
C ASP A 78 4.57 -4.47 7.47
N LEU A 79 5.51 -4.51 6.53
CA LEU A 79 6.16 -3.35 5.93
C LEU A 79 5.96 -3.39 4.41
N HIS A 80 5.90 -2.23 3.79
CA HIS A 80 5.63 -2.13 2.37
C HIS A 80 6.81 -1.52 1.61
N ILE A 81 7.17 -2.12 0.47
CA ILE A 81 8.22 -1.63 -0.42
C ILE A 81 7.60 -1.30 -1.78
N LEU A 82 7.66 -0.02 -2.16
CA LEU A 82 7.27 0.45 -3.48
C LEU A 82 8.38 0.14 -4.49
N GLY A 83 8.01 -0.42 -5.63
CA GLY A 83 8.89 -0.59 -6.77
C GLY A 83 8.48 0.38 -7.87
N TYR A 84 9.38 1.27 -8.31
CA TYR A 84 9.13 2.18 -9.42
C TYR A 84 9.98 1.81 -10.63
N GLY A 85 9.41 1.95 -11.83
CA GLY A 85 10.11 1.65 -13.08
C GLY A 85 10.33 0.16 -13.32
N VAL A 86 9.59 -0.71 -12.64
CA VAL A 86 9.68 -2.16 -12.82
C VAL A 86 9.23 -2.57 -14.23
N ASP A 87 9.89 -3.57 -14.81
CA ASP A 87 9.38 -4.24 -16.02
C ASP A 87 8.16 -5.07 -15.67
N HIS A 88 6.97 -4.48 -15.83
CA HIS A 88 5.71 -5.14 -15.54
C HIS A 88 5.35 -6.26 -16.52
N HIS A 89 6.12 -6.45 -17.59
CA HIS A 89 6.00 -7.56 -18.53
C HIS A 89 6.95 -8.74 -18.21
N ASP A 90 7.90 -8.57 -17.26
CA ASP A 90 8.80 -9.65 -16.87
C ASP A 90 8.03 -10.83 -16.25
N PRO A 91 8.03 -12.03 -16.87
CA PRO A 91 7.31 -13.19 -16.36
C PRO A 91 7.87 -13.69 -15.02
N ALA A 92 9.17 -13.51 -14.75
CA ALA A 92 9.78 -13.94 -13.49
C ALA A 92 9.28 -13.06 -12.35
N PHE A 93 9.22 -11.74 -12.57
CA PHE A 93 8.66 -10.79 -11.60
C PHE A 93 7.18 -11.04 -11.35
N GLN A 94 6.38 -11.20 -12.41
CA GLN A 94 4.95 -11.54 -12.29
C GLN A 94 4.73 -12.84 -11.50
N GLY A 95 5.57 -13.86 -11.73
CA GLY A 95 5.52 -15.13 -11.01
C GLY A 95 5.83 -14.98 -9.52
N ARG A 96 6.79 -14.12 -9.14
CA ARG A 96 7.05 -13.79 -7.72
C ARG A 96 5.86 -13.09 -7.07
N LEU A 97 5.31 -12.07 -7.74
CA LEU A 97 4.14 -11.35 -7.23
C LEU A 97 2.93 -12.27 -7.05
N GLN A 98 2.72 -13.22 -7.99
CA GLN A 98 1.68 -14.24 -7.83
C GLN A 98 1.89 -15.10 -6.58
N GLY A 99 3.15 -15.49 -6.31
CA GLY A 99 3.50 -16.20 -5.07
C GLY A 99 3.16 -15.38 -3.82
N TYR A 100 3.49 -14.09 -3.81
CA TYR A 100 3.20 -13.18 -2.69
C TYR A 100 1.69 -12.98 -2.48
N ARG A 101 0.90 -12.89 -3.57
CA ARG A 101 -0.56 -12.86 -3.48
C ARG A 101 -1.14 -14.14 -2.91
N ALA A 102 -0.67 -15.29 -3.37
CA ALA A 102 -1.12 -16.59 -2.86
C ALA A 102 -0.89 -16.74 -1.35
N ASP A 103 0.23 -16.22 -0.82
CA ASP A 103 0.50 -16.16 0.62
C ASP A 103 -0.50 -15.22 1.34
N ARG A 104 -0.79 -14.08 0.74
CA ARG A 104 -1.77 -13.13 1.26
C ARG A 104 -3.16 -13.76 1.36
N ASP A 105 -3.58 -14.48 0.32
CA ASP A 105 -4.89 -15.13 0.28
C ASP A 105 -4.97 -16.29 1.27
N ARG A 106 -3.94 -17.12 1.38
CA ARG A 106 -3.88 -18.17 2.44
C ARG A 106 -4.05 -17.58 3.84
N ARG A 107 -3.33 -16.47 4.12
CA ARG A 107 -3.47 -15.73 5.38
C ARG A 107 -4.89 -15.21 5.57
N ALA A 108 -5.48 -14.62 4.54
CA ALA A 108 -6.85 -14.09 4.58
C ALA A 108 -7.87 -15.17 4.93
N TRP A 109 -7.79 -16.33 4.29
CA TRP A 109 -8.65 -17.48 4.60
C TRP A 109 -8.44 -18.02 6.03
N ALA A 110 -7.21 -18.07 6.49
CA ALA A 110 -6.92 -18.45 7.87
C ALA A 110 -7.50 -17.45 8.90
N MET A 111 -7.58 -16.15 8.57
CA MET A 111 -8.27 -15.15 9.38
C MET A 111 -9.79 -15.33 9.33
N VAL A 112 -10.36 -15.64 8.16
CA VAL A 112 -11.78 -15.96 7.98
C VAL A 112 -12.17 -17.16 8.86
N ASP A 113 -11.38 -18.22 8.84
CA ASP A 113 -11.65 -19.42 9.65
C ASP A 113 -11.57 -19.10 11.15
N ALA A 114 -10.58 -18.33 11.57
CA ALA A 114 -10.51 -17.86 12.96
C ALA A 114 -11.73 -17.01 13.37
N LEU A 115 -12.26 -16.17 12.49
CA LEU A 115 -13.49 -15.41 12.79
C LEU A 115 -14.71 -16.33 12.90
N ARG A 116 -14.80 -17.38 12.08
CA ARG A 116 -15.84 -18.40 12.18
C ARG A 116 -15.75 -19.17 13.51
N GLU A 117 -14.55 -19.56 13.92
CA GLU A 117 -14.30 -20.20 15.21
C GLU A 117 -14.70 -19.29 16.38
N LEU A 118 -14.51 -17.98 16.23
CA LEU A 118 -14.99 -16.98 17.20
C LEU A 118 -16.50 -16.75 17.13
N GLY A 119 -17.23 -17.43 16.25
CA GLY A 119 -18.68 -17.38 16.11
C GLY A 119 -19.21 -16.17 15.35
N PHE A 120 -18.39 -15.57 14.45
CA PHE A 120 -18.89 -14.58 13.52
C PHE A 120 -19.50 -15.27 12.27
N ALA A 121 -20.62 -14.75 11.81
CA ALA A 121 -21.17 -15.09 10.52
C ALA A 121 -20.45 -14.29 9.43
N LEU A 122 -20.12 -14.94 8.31
CA LEU A 122 -19.51 -14.30 7.15
C LEU A 122 -20.21 -14.79 5.89
N ASP A 123 -20.50 -13.86 4.97
CA ASP A 123 -20.74 -14.16 3.57
C ASP A 123 -19.42 -14.05 2.82
N ASP A 124 -18.86 -15.18 2.42
CA ASP A 124 -17.56 -15.24 1.75
C ASP A 124 -17.65 -15.21 0.21
N GLU A 125 -18.86 -15.06 -0.37
CA GLU A 125 -19.04 -15.04 -1.82
C GLU A 125 -18.22 -13.90 -2.47
N GLY A 126 -18.21 -12.72 -1.86
CA GLY A 126 -17.40 -11.58 -2.31
C GLY A 126 -15.91 -11.88 -2.28
N LEU A 127 -15.42 -12.57 -1.24
CA LEU A 127 -14.01 -12.95 -1.12
C LEU A 127 -13.63 -14.00 -2.17
N ARG A 128 -14.45 -15.04 -2.37
CA ARG A 128 -14.24 -16.07 -3.40
C ARG A 128 -14.25 -15.51 -4.81
N ARG A 129 -15.12 -14.53 -5.07
CA ARG A 129 -15.16 -13.85 -6.37
C ARG A 129 -13.86 -13.08 -6.62
N ARG A 130 -13.31 -12.38 -5.62
CA ARG A 130 -12.02 -11.69 -5.74
C ARG A 130 -10.90 -12.68 -6.09
N GLU A 131 -10.81 -13.78 -5.36
CA GLU A 131 -9.84 -14.86 -5.61
C GLU A 131 -9.97 -15.43 -7.04
N ALA A 132 -11.20 -15.70 -7.50
CA ALA A 132 -11.45 -16.19 -8.85
C ALA A 132 -11.10 -15.17 -9.96
N GLU A 133 -11.12 -13.87 -9.64
CA GLU A 133 -10.73 -12.77 -10.52
C GLU A 133 -9.23 -12.40 -10.39
N ASP A 134 -8.44 -13.22 -9.71
CA ASP A 134 -7.00 -12.97 -9.39
C ASP A 134 -6.76 -11.63 -8.66
N LYS A 135 -7.73 -11.23 -7.83
CA LYS A 135 -7.66 -10.02 -6.99
C LYS A 135 -7.38 -10.41 -5.54
N SER A 136 -6.37 -9.81 -4.93
CA SER A 136 -5.95 -10.14 -3.56
C SER A 136 -7.06 -9.87 -2.53
N ILE A 137 -7.09 -10.70 -1.48
CA ILE A 137 -7.99 -10.52 -0.33
C ILE A 137 -7.24 -9.80 0.79
N GLY A 138 -7.61 -8.55 1.03
CA GLY A 138 -7.08 -7.76 2.15
C GLY A 138 -7.94 -7.84 3.41
N ARG A 139 -7.38 -7.45 4.55
CA ARG A 139 -8.11 -7.32 5.83
C ARG A 139 -9.37 -6.45 5.75
N PRO A 140 -9.41 -5.35 4.96
CA PRO A 140 -10.64 -4.58 4.78
C PRO A 140 -11.77 -5.39 4.19
N HIS A 141 -11.52 -6.24 3.20
CA HIS A 141 -12.55 -7.10 2.58
C HIS A 141 -13.13 -8.11 3.57
N ILE A 142 -12.27 -8.68 4.46
CA ILE A 142 -12.72 -9.57 5.54
C ILE A 142 -13.57 -8.82 6.55
N ALA A 143 -13.15 -7.61 6.94
CA ALA A 143 -13.90 -6.77 7.88
C ALA A 143 -15.27 -6.40 7.32
N GLU A 144 -15.35 -6.05 6.05
CA GLU A 144 -16.61 -5.75 5.35
C GLU A 144 -17.55 -6.95 5.38
N ALA A 145 -17.08 -8.15 5.01
CA ALA A 145 -17.88 -9.36 5.00
C ALA A 145 -18.48 -9.70 6.39
N VAL A 146 -17.81 -9.32 7.48
CA VAL A 146 -18.33 -9.51 8.84
C VAL A 146 -19.27 -8.39 9.26
N VAL A 147 -18.87 -7.14 9.03
CA VAL A 147 -19.59 -5.96 9.55
C VAL A 147 -20.93 -5.78 8.84
N THR A 148 -21.00 -6.12 7.55
CA THR A 148 -22.24 -6.02 6.76
C THR A 148 -23.17 -7.21 6.96
N HIS A 149 -22.70 -8.31 7.56
CA HIS A 149 -23.53 -9.50 7.77
C HIS A 149 -24.57 -9.26 8.89
N PRO A 150 -25.90 -9.39 8.59
CA PRO A 150 -26.95 -9.05 9.55
C PRO A 150 -26.93 -9.90 10.83
N GLY A 151 -26.45 -11.13 10.75
CA GLY A 151 -26.30 -12.02 11.91
C GLY A 151 -25.31 -11.53 12.99
N ASN A 152 -24.44 -10.57 12.65
CA ASN A 152 -23.47 -9.99 13.58
C ASN A 152 -23.92 -8.67 14.21
N ALA A 153 -25.00 -8.05 13.70
CA ALA A 153 -25.37 -6.67 14.03
C ALA A 153 -25.49 -6.41 15.54
N VAL A 154 -26.21 -7.27 16.28
CA VAL A 154 -26.38 -7.13 17.72
C VAL A 154 -25.07 -7.27 18.47
N ARG A 155 -24.27 -8.27 18.11
CA ARG A 155 -22.97 -8.52 18.72
C ARG A 155 -22.01 -7.36 18.52
N LEU A 156 -21.92 -6.86 17.28
CA LEU A 156 -21.05 -5.75 16.92
C LEU A 156 -21.47 -4.45 17.61
N ALA A 157 -22.78 -4.18 17.71
CA ALA A 157 -23.30 -3.02 18.44
C ALA A 157 -22.91 -3.07 19.93
N ASN A 158 -23.10 -4.22 20.58
CA ASN A 158 -22.73 -4.42 22.00
C ASN A 158 -21.23 -4.27 22.26
N GLN A 159 -20.39 -4.50 21.24
CA GLN A 159 -18.94 -4.38 21.31
C GLN A 159 -18.42 -3.01 20.86
N GLY A 160 -19.28 -2.11 20.35
CA GLY A 160 -18.87 -0.85 19.75
C GLY A 160 -18.01 -1.02 18.47
N ARG A 161 -18.29 -2.07 17.68
CA ARG A 161 -17.48 -2.47 16.51
C ARG A 161 -18.29 -2.56 15.21
N THR A 162 -19.25 -1.68 15.07
CA THR A 162 -20.12 -1.59 13.86
C THR A 162 -19.40 -1.03 12.62
N GLU A 163 -18.25 -0.37 12.82
CA GLU A 163 -17.46 0.20 11.75
C GLU A 163 -16.28 -0.72 11.39
N MET A 164 -15.94 -0.81 10.09
CA MET A 164 -14.84 -1.63 9.58
C MET A 164 -13.53 -1.34 10.34
N SER A 165 -13.19 -0.06 10.54
CA SER A 165 -11.97 0.34 11.24
C SER A 165 -11.91 -0.11 12.70
N SER A 166 -13.05 -0.08 13.40
CA SER A 166 -13.15 -0.56 14.79
C SER A 166 -13.09 -2.08 14.87
N PHE A 167 -13.66 -2.77 13.88
CA PHE A 167 -13.58 -4.22 13.76
C PHE A 167 -12.15 -4.69 13.47
N LEU A 168 -11.47 -4.09 12.49
CA LEU A 168 -10.07 -4.35 12.17
C LEU A 168 -9.19 -4.27 13.42
N LYS A 169 -9.26 -3.15 14.14
CA LYS A 169 -8.51 -2.93 15.38
C LYS A 169 -8.84 -3.92 16.50
N GLY A 170 -10.04 -4.51 16.47
CA GLY A 170 -10.48 -5.46 17.47
C GLY A 170 -10.11 -6.90 17.21
N TYR A 171 -9.95 -7.29 15.94
CA TYR A 171 -9.87 -8.69 15.56
C TYR A 171 -8.74 -9.04 14.60
N LEU A 172 -8.32 -8.13 13.70
CA LEU A 172 -7.50 -8.44 12.53
C LEU A 172 -6.11 -7.77 12.51
N ILE A 173 -5.73 -7.08 13.58
CA ILE A 173 -4.37 -6.55 13.74
C ILE A 173 -3.56 -7.42 14.70
N GLU A 174 -2.26 -7.23 14.76
CA GLU A 174 -1.35 -7.98 15.63
C GLU A 174 -1.83 -8.03 17.08
N GLY A 175 -1.68 -9.21 17.70
CA GLY A 175 -2.14 -9.48 19.06
C GLY A 175 -3.67 -9.64 19.24
N LYS A 176 -4.45 -9.65 18.13
CA LYS A 176 -5.91 -9.83 18.19
C LYS A 176 -6.32 -11.25 17.79
N PRO A 177 -7.52 -11.72 18.26
CA PRO A 177 -7.90 -13.13 18.21
C PRO A 177 -7.92 -13.77 16.82
N ALA A 178 -8.31 -13.03 15.79
CA ALA A 178 -8.37 -13.54 14.43
C ALA A 178 -7.14 -13.15 13.58
N PHE A 179 -6.18 -12.41 14.14
CA PHE A 179 -4.94 -12.10 13.43
C PHE A 179 -4.17 -13.38 13.12
N ARG A 180 -3.60 -13.44 11.93
CA ARG A 180 -2.63 -14.45 11.53
C ARG A 180 -1.38 -13.74 11.00
N PRO A 181 -0.17 -14.19 11.42
CA PRO A 181 1.07 -13.63 10.88
C PRO A 181 1.15 -13.89 9.38
N ARG A 182 1.90 -13.06 8.68
CA ARG A 182 2.18 -13.21 7.27
C ARG A 182 3.44 -14.06 7.08
N GLU A 183 3.44 -14.89 6.06
CA GLU A 183 4.60 -15.65 5.58
C GLU A 183 5.13 -15.07 4.24
N GLY A 184 4.89 -13.78 3.99
CA GLY A 184 5.29 -13.09 2.76
C GLY A 184 6.80 -12.85 2.67
N PRO A 185 7.26 -12.18 1.59
CA PRO A 185 8.68 -11.90 1.43
C PRO A 185 9.20 -11.02 2.56
N THR A 186 10.45 -11.20 2.92
CA THR A 186 11.18 -10.24 3.75
C THR A 186 11.41 -8.94 3.00
N GLY A 187 11.73 -7.84 3.70
CA GLY A 187 12.10 -6.60 3.04
C GLY A 187 13.29 -6.75 2.09
N ALA A 188 14.25 -7.63 2.41
CA ALA A 188 15.38 -7.92 1.53
C ALA A 188 14.93 -8.60 0.22
N GLU A 189 14.06 -9.61 0.31
CA GLU A 189 13.53 -10.32 -0.88
C GLU A 189 12.62 -9.41 -1.73
N ALA A 190 11.88 -8.48 -1.11
CA ALA A 190 11.08 -7.50 -1.83
C ALA A 190 11.96 -6.51 -2.61
N ILE A 191 13.02 -5.99 -1.97
CA ILE A 191 13.99 -5.09 -2.61
C ILE A 191 14.71 -5.81 -3.77
N GLU A 192 15.17 -7.04 -3.55
CA GLU A 192 15.81 -7.86 -4.58
C GLU A 192 14.87 -8.09 -5.78
N ALA A 193 13.62 -8.46 -5.52
CA ALA A 193 12.63 -8.70 -6.58
C ALA A 193 12.39 -7.45 -7.45
N ILE A 194 12.33 -6.26 -6.83
CA ILE A 194 12.18 -4.99 -7.53
C ILE A 194 13.43 -4.69 -8.39
N HIS A 195 14.63 -4.88 -7.84
CA HIS A 195 15.87 -4.64 -8.57
C HIS A 195 16.04 -5.61 -9.76
N GLU A 196 15.72 -6.88 -9.59
CA GLU A 196 15.76 -7.86 -10.69
C GLU A 196 14.77 -7.51 -11.82
N ALA A 197 13.65 -6.85 -11.49
CA ALA A 197 12.72 -6.30 -12.47
C ALA A 197 13.16 -4.94 -13.04
N GLY A 198 14.37 -4.46 -12.75
CA GLY A 198 14.94 -3.21 -13.24
C GLY A 198 14.41 -1.95 -12.53
N GLY A 199 13.67 -2.09 -11.46
CA GLY A 199 13.04 -1.00 -10.72
C GLY A 199 13.89 -0.42 -9.59
N LEU A 200 13.37 0.66 -8.98
CA LEU A 200 13.90 1.30 -7.77
C LEU A 200 13.02 0.95 -6.57
N ALA A 201 13.65 0.52 -5.48
CA ALA A 201 12.97 0.10 -4.26
C ALA A 201 12.89 1.25 -3.24
N ILE A 202 11.68 1.59 -2.80
CA ILE A 202 11.41 2.69 -1.86
C ILE A 202 10.61 2.15 -0.68
N TRP A 203 11.02 2.44 0.56
CA TRP A 203 10.21 2.08 1.72
C TRP A 203 8.99 3.00 1.83
N ALA A 204 7.79 2.43 1.74
CA ALA A 204 6.51 3.14 1.81
C ALA A 204 6.19 3.58 3.25
N HIS A 205 5.57 4.73 3.39
CA HIS A 205 4.92 5.27 4.61
C HIS A 205 5.51 4.82 5.97
N PRO A 206 6.80 5.06 6.26
CA PRO A 206 7.51 4.50 7.42
C PRO A 206 6.79 4.64 8.75
N PHE A 207 6.19 5.79 9.03
CA PHE A 207 5.50 6.06 10.30
C PHE A 207 4.05 5.54 10.36
N TRP A 208 3.55 4.98 9.27
CA TRP A 208 2.27 4.26 9.30
C TRP A 208 2.42 2.89 9.97
N ASP A 209 3.49 2.18 9.65
CA ASP A 209 3.76 0.82 10.13
C ASP A 209 4.61 0.82 11.40
N VAL A 210 5.56 1.74 11.52
CA VAL A 210 6.52 1.84 12.63
C VAL A 210 6.38 3.19 13.34
N PRO A 211 5.69 3.25 14.49
CA PRO A 211 5.36 4.53 15.12
C PRO A 211 6.56 5.24 15.78
N GLY A 212 7.62 4.52 16.14
CA GLY A 212 8.78 5.03 16.87
C GLY A 212 9.88 5.57 15.96
N SER A 213 10.32 6.83 16.15
CA SER A 213 11.40 7.41 15.31
C SER A 213 12.71 6.62 15.38
N ALA A 214 13.06 6.07 16.53
CA ALA A 214 14.27 5.24 16.67
C ALA A 214 14.16 3.94 15.86
N ASP A 215 12.99 3.28 15.91
CA ASP A 215 12.73 2.05 15.17
C ASP A 215 12.68 2.31 13.65
N VAL A 216 12.14 3.47 13.23
CA VAL A 216 12.16 3.91 11.83
C VAL A 216 13.60 4.07 11.34
N LEU A 217 14.45 4.78 12.09
CA LEU A 217 15.85 4.97 11.70
C LEU A 217 16.63 3.64 11.67
N GLU A 218 16.42 2.76 12.63
CA GLU A 218 17.02 1.41 12.64
C GLU A 218 16.56 0.59 11.42
N THR A 219 15.29 0.69 11.04
CA THR A 219 14.74 0.01 9.86
C THR A 219 15.34 0.58 8.56
N ILE A 220 15.51 1.91 8.45
CA ILE A 220 16.22 2.54 7.33
C ILE A 220 17.65 2.01 7.22
N ASP A 221 18.38 1.97 8.33
CA ASP A 221 19.76 1.49 8.34
C ASP A 221 19.86 0.02 7.89
N ARG A 222 18.91 -0.80 8.31
CA ARG A 222 18.80 -2.18 7.88
C ARG A 222 18.46 -2.29 6.39
N PHE A 223 17.46 -1.56 5.87
CA PHE A 223 17.10 -1.58 4.46
C PHE A 223 18.22 -1.06 3.56
N ARG A 224 19.03 -0.13 4.05
CA ARG A 224 20.23 0.29 3.35
C ARG A 224 21.21 -0.86 3.10
N THR A 225 21.33 -1.81 4.03
CA THR A 225 22.17 -3.00 3.81
C THR A 225 21.62 -3.94 2.74
N PHE A 226 20.34 -3.81 2.39
CA PHE A 226 19.66 -4.56 1.33
C PHE A 226 19.63 -3.78 0.01
N GLY A 227 20.14 -2.54 -0.02
CA GLY A 227 20.22 -1.72 -1.22
C GLY A 227 18.99 -0.86 -1.48
N ILE A 228 18.21 -0.48 -0.47
CA ILE A 228 17.04 0.41 -0.67
C ILE A 228 17.46 1.71 -1.37
N ASP A 229 16.72 2.14 -2.39
CA ASP A 229 17.01 3.32 -3.21
C ASP A 229 16.42 4.60 -2.63
N GLY A 230 15.40 4.49 -1.77
CA GLY A 230 14.76 5.66 -1.18
C GLY A 230 13.75 5.36 -0.10
N ILE A 231 13.15 6.43 0.40
CA ILE A 231 12.16 6.41 1.47
C ILE A 231 11.01 7.33 1.09
N GLU A 232 9.79 6.95 1.38
CA GLU A 232 8.65 7.85 1.26
C GLU A 232 8.61 8.81 2.45
N GLY A 233 9.14 10.01 2.22
CA GLY A 233 9.24 11.07 3.24
C GLY A 233 7.96 11.88 3.40
N PHE A 234 7.17 12.00 2.31
CA PHE A 234 5.97 12.83 2.27
C PHE A 234 4.73 11.95 2.15
N TYR A 235 4.00 11.81 3.25
CA TYR A 235 2.83 10.96 3.31
C TYR A 235 1.66 11.64 4.04
N VAL A 236 0.42 11.25 3.73
CA VAL A 236 -0.81 11.90 4.23
C VAL A 236 -0.84 12.04 5.75
N THR A 237 -0.36 11.03 6.47
CA THR A 237 -0.42 11.01 7.95
C THR A 237 0.87 11.48 8.61
N HIS A 238 1.94 11.73 7.84
CA HIS A 238 3.20 12.20 8.41
C HIS A 238 3.06 13.62 8.97
N THR A 239 3.50 13.79 10.18
CA THR A 239 3.65 15.12 10.80
C THR A 239 4.89 15.83 10.24
N ARG A 240 4.95 17.16 10.39
CA ARG A 240 6.15 17.96 10.02
C ARG A 240 7.44 17.40 10.63
N ILE A 241 7.40 16.93 11.88
CA ILE A 241 8.59 16.37 12.56
C ILE A 241 9.02 15.08 11.89
N GLN A 242 8.09 14.17 11.58
CA GLN A 242 8.36 12.93 10.89
C GLN A 242 8.88 13.15 9.47
N THR A 243 8.23 14.03 8.70
CA THR A 243 8.71 14.39 7.36
C THR A 243 10.12 14.97 7.39
N ASN A 244 10.41 15.92 8.31
CA ASN A 244 11.76 16.48 8.42
C ASN A 244 12.79 15.40 8.74
N LEU A 245 12.49 14.51 9.68
CA LEU A 245 13.39 13.40 10.05
C LEU A 245 13.72 12.52 8.82
N LEU A 246 12.70 12.15 8.03
CA LEU A 246 12.89 11.31 6.85
C LEU A 246 13.65 12.02 5.74
N VAL A 247 13.29 13.27 5.44
CA VAL A 247 13.98 14.08 4.42
C VAL A 247 15.45 14.31 4.78
N ASP A 248 15.75 14.65 6.05
CA ASP A 248 17.11 14.82 6.51
C ASP A 248 17.89 13.51 6.42
N ARG A 249 17.28 12.38 6.79
CA ARG A 249 17.91 11.06 6.68
C ARG A 249 18.16 10.65 5.24
N CYS A 250 17.22 10.88 4.32
CA CYS A 250 17.42 10.64 2.88
C CYS A 250 18.61 11.45 2.34
N ALA A 251 18.67 12.74 2.67
CA ALA A 251 19.77 13.61 2.25
C ALA A 251 21.13 13.14 2.80
N GLU A 252 21.18 12.72 4.07
CA GLU A 252 22.38 12.18 4.73
C GLU A 252 22.90 10.91 4.07
N LEU A 253 21.96 10.03 3.65
CA LEU A 253 22.28 8.76 3.01
C LEU A 253 22.48 8.88 1.49
N GLY A 254 22.10 10.00 0.88
CA GLY A 254 22.12 10.19 -0.58
C GLY A 254 21.12 9.31 -1.32
N VAL A 255 19.95 9.02 -0.70
CA VAL A 255 18.88 8.21 -1.28
C VAL A 255 17.68 9.08 -1.67
N LEU A 256 16.77 8.54 -2.48
CA LEU A 256 15.56 9.23 -2.93
C LEU A 256 14.62 9.52 -1.76
N CYS A 257 13.83 10.60 -1.91
CA CYS A 257 12.79 10.98 -0.97
C CYS A 257 11.50 11.26 -1.74
N THR A 258 10.58 10.30 -1.74
CA THR A 258 9.34 10.34 -2.50
C THR A 258 8.14 10.76 -1.65
N GLY A 259 6.95 10.78 -2.24
CA GLY A 259 5.72 11.05 -1.52
C GLY A 259 4.47 10.70 -2.28
N SER A 260 3.40 10.48 -1.52
CA SER A 260 2.12 10.07 -2.08
C SER A 260 0.93 10.39 -1.19
N SER A 261 -0.24 10.28 -1.79
CA SER A 261 -1.52 10.30 -1.07
C SER A 261 -2.05 8.90 -0.74
N ASP A 262 -1.40 7.86 -1.28
CA ASP A 262 -1.85 6.48 -1.08
C ASP A 262 -3.34 6.31 -1.45
N PHE A 263 -3.72 6.83 -2.61
CA PHE A 263 -5.12 6.95 -3.00
C PHE A 263 -5.77 5.59 -3.21
N HIS A 264 -6.86 5.32 -2.48
CA HIS A 264 -7.64 4.07 -2.57
C HIS A 264 -9.05 4.28 -3.14
N GLY A 265 -9.47 5.54 -3.34
CA GLY A 265 -10.79 5.85 -3.90
C GLY A 265 -11.53 6.94 -3.13
N PRO A 266 -12.53 7.57 -3.77
CA PRO A 266 -13.17 8.79 -3.25
C PRO A 266 -13.95 8.58 -1.94
N HIS A 267 -14.32 7.35 -1.64
CA HIS A 267 -15.06 7.00 -0.42
C HIS A 267 -14.18 6.40 0.69
N HIS A 268 -12.87 6.24 0.44
CA HIS A 268 -11.96 5.78 1.49
C HIS A 268 -11.84 6.83 2.60
N ARG A 269 -11.80 6.40 3.85
CA ARG A 269 -11.86 7.33 5.00
C ARG A 269 -10.67 8.28 5.08
N ALA A 270 -9.46 7.81 4.77
CA ALA A 270 -8.22 8.57 4.90
C ALA A 270 -7.58 8.87 3.53
N PHE A 271 -7.58 7.92 2.60
CA PHE A 271 -6.84 7.94 1.35
C PHE A 271 -7.78 8.20 0.16
N ASN A 272 -8.49 9.32 0.18
CA ASN A 272 -9.61 9.64 -0.73
C ASN A 272 -9.35 10.79 -1.69
N ARG A 273 -8.16 11.38 -1.66
CA ARG A 273 -7.82 12.53 -2.52
C ARG A 273 -6.36 12.43 -2.95
N PHE A 274 -6.11 12.64 -4.22
CA PHE A 274 -4.76 12.83 -4.74
C PHE A 274 -4.10 14.08 -4.14
N ARG A 275 -2.77 14.06 -4.05
CA ARG A 275 -1.94 15.16 -3.56
C ARG A 275 -2.30 15.61 -2.13
N ALA A 276 -2.85 14.70 -1.31
CA ALA A 276 -3.32 15.01 0.04
C ALA A 276 -2.18 15.10 1.08
N PHE A 277 -0.95 14.80 0.70
CA PHE A 277 0.22 14.93 1.56
C PHE A 277 0.80 16.34 1.57
N SER A 278 1.62 16.65 2.56
CA SER A 278 2.29 17.95 2.69
C SER A 278 3.81 17.79 2.63
N THR A 279 4.45 18.64 1.85
CA THR A 279 5.93 18.73 1.86
C THR A 279 6.47 19.56 3.01
N PHE A 280 5.63 20.31 3.71
CA PHE A 280 6.01 21.25 4.76
C PHE A 280 7.11 22.24 4.36
N GLY A 281 7.24 22.51 3.04
CA GLY A 281 8.27 23.39 2.49
C GLY A 281 9.63 22.70 2.25
N ARG A 282 9.67 21.37 2.34
CA ARG A 282 10.83 20.56 1.95
C ARG A 282 10.69 20.13 0.50
N GLU A 283 11.82 19.84 -0.14
CA GLU A 283 11.86 19.41 -1.54
C GLU A 283 11.98 17.88 -1.62
N PRO A 284 11.18 17.20 -2.46
CA PRO A 284 11.37 15.79 -2.77
C PRO A 284 12.64 15.56 -3.60
N THR A 285 13.12 14.34 -3.59
CA THR A 285 14.23 13.90 -4.44
C THR A 285 13.79 12.66 -5.18
N LEU A 286 13.27 12.83 -6.41
CA LEU A 286 12.67 11.76 -7.21
C LEU A 286 13.68 11.08 -8.13
N GLY A 287 14.74 11.80 -8.56
CA GLY A 287 15.81 11.25 -9.41
C GLY A 287 15.26 10.66 -10.70
N PRO A 288 15.57 9.40 -11.04
CA PRO A 288 15.14 8.82 -12.32
C PRO A 288 13.64 8.46 -12.39
N ILE A 289 12.87 8.69 -11.32
CA ILE A 289 11.40 8.50 -11.34
C ILE A 289 10.72 9.66 -12.10
N GLU A 290 11.35 10.85 -12.16
CA GLU A 290 10.86 12.03 -12.88
C GLU A 290 10.84 11.86 -14.40
#